data_7f9e267364699e96ddafbc34edf5dd69
#
_entry.id   7f9e267364699e96ddafbc34edf5dd69
#
_cell.length_a   1.000
_cell.length_b   1.000
_cell.length_c   1.000
_cell.angle_alpha   90.00
_cell.angle_beta   90.00
_cell.angle_gamma   90.00
#
_symmetry.space_group_name_H-M   'P 1'
#
loop_
_entity.id
_entity.type
_entity.pdbx_description
1 polymer ?
#
loop_
_entity_poly.entity_id
_entity_poly.type
_entity_poly.pdbx_seq_one_letter_code
_entity_poly.pdbx_strand_id
1 'polypeptide(L)'
;MARIGAGSVELHDARRRLRRAVRLEPFEIGVYPVTEAQLAEILGITASHPRRPAVDVAWLRAVHFCNAASEWEGLDEAYTFDGEDVTWHVDADGYRLPTEAEWEFACRAGSTGAHYGPLRDVAWTSADGVDHPQNVGGKLPNLHGLFDTLGNVWEWCWDLIDPARYRDYRVFRGGGFADDAASVRAGTRRGGAPRMHHEDVGFRLARGAFDTPGAAQGWSAAGDEARADLDGPLPQGWTPLR
;
A
#
# COMPACT_ATOMS: atom_id res chain seq x y z
N MET A 1 -6.14 -0.85 14.61
CA MET A 1 -6.81 -0.63 13.31
C MET A 1 -7.80 0.52 13.44
N ALA A 2 -7.99 1.30 12.36
CA ALA A 2 -9.06 2.30 12.23
C ALA A 2 -10.16 1.72 11.32
N ARG A 3 -11.43 1.94 11.69
CA ARG A 3 -12.58 1.54 10.88
C ARG A 3 -12.91 2.62 9.86
N ILE A 4 -12.96 2.24 8.60
CA ILE A 4 -13.28 3.10 7.47
C ILE A 4 -14.66 2.70 6.94
N GLY A 5 -15.59 3.66 6.88
CA GLY A 5 -16.92 3.43 6.34
C GLY A 5 -16.92 3.24 4.82
N ALA A 6 -18.04 2.74 4.29
CA ALA A 6 -18.24 2.67 2.85
C ALA A 6 -18.12 4.04 2.18
N GLY A 7 -17.61 4.05 0.95
CA GLY A 7 -17.44 5.30 0.21
C GLY A 7 -17.04 5.10 -1.25
N SER A 8 -16.47 6.11 -1.84
CA SER A 8 -15.92 6.02 -3.19
C SER A 8 -14.69 6.90 -3.37
N VAL A 9 -13.78 6.45 -4.21
CA VAL A 9 -12.58 7.18 -4.61
C VAL A 9 -12.46 7.19 -6.14
N GLU A 10 -11.96 8.28 -6.71
CA GLU A 10 -11.59 8.35 -8.11
C GLU A 10 -10.08 8.13 -8.23
N LEU A 11 -9.68 6.97 -8.72
CA LEU A 11 -8.28 6.67 -9.04
C LEU A 11 -7.92 7.30 -10.38
N HIS A 12 -6.77 7.94 -10.45
CA HIS A 12 -6.27 8.59 -11.64
C HIS A 12 -4.97 7.93 -12.13
N ASP A 13 -5.04 7.29 -13.29
CA ASP A 13 -3.85 6.87 -14.03
C ASP A 13 -3.42 8.01 -14.98
N ALA A 14 -2.50 8.83 -14.52
CA ALA A 14 -2.01 9.98 -15.28
C ALA A 14 -1.33 9.56 -16.59
N ARG A 15 -0.70 8.37 -16.65
CA ARG A 15 -0.02 7.85 -17.83
C ARG A 15 -1.00 7.50 -18.95
N ARG A 16 -2.11 6.82 -18.58
CA ARG A 16 -3.17 6.45 -19.52
C ARG A 16 -4.24 7.53 -19.67
N ARG A 17 -4.17 8.61 -18.88
CA ARG A 17 -5.19 9.66 -18.78
C ARG A 17 -6.57 9.10 -18.46
N LEU A 18 -6.62 8.01 -17.70
CA LEU A 18 -7.86 7.35 -17.30
C LEU A 18 -8.21 7.72 -15.87
N ARG A 19 -9.51 7.86 -15.61
CA ARG A 19 -10.08 7.99 -14.28
C ARG A 19 -11.03 6.84 -14.07
N ARG A 20 -10.95 6.23 -12.89
CA ARG A 20 -11.80 5.11 -12.50
C ARG A 20 -12.41 5.39 -11.14
N ALA A 21 -13.73 5.53 -11.09
CA ALA A 21 -14.44 5.58 -9.83
C ALA A 21 -14.54 4.16 -9.24
N VAL A 22 -14.16 4.02 -7.99
CA VAL A 22 -14.21 2.77 -7.23
C VAL A 22 -15.13 2.98 -6.03
N ARG A 23 -16.11 2.09 -5.87
CA ARG A 23 -16.91 1.99 -4.66
C ARG A 23 -16.21 1.05 -3.70
N LEU A 24 -16.18 1.43 -2.43
CA LEU A 24 -15.55 0.69 -1.36
C LEU A 24 -16.60 0.30 -0.32
N GLU A 25 -16.56 -0.95 0.10
CA GLU A 25 -17.25 -1.44 1.27
C GLU A 25 -16.49 -1.06 2.55
N PRO A 26 -17.12 -1.15 3.73
CA PRO A 26 -16.40 -0.89 4.97
C PRO A 26 -15.21 -1.84 5.15
N PHE A 27 -14.11 -1.31 5.67
CA PHE A 27 -12.88 -2.07 5.94
C PHE A 27 -12.14 -1.49 7.15
N GLU A 28 -11.15 -2.21 7.62
CA GLU A 28 -10.23 -1.71 8.64
C GLU A 28 -8.84 -1.50 8.04
N ILE A 29 -8.11 -0.48 8.54
CA ILE A 29 -6.76 -0.18 8.08
C ILE A 29 -5.87 0.21 9.28
N GLY A 30 -4.59 -0.09 9.22
CA GLY A 30 -3.63 0.26 10.26
C GLY A 30 -3.57 1.77 10.50
N VAL A 31 -3.64 2.20 11.75
CA VAL A 31 -3.48 3.62 12.13
C VAL A 31 -2.10 4.14 11.73
N TYR A 32 -1.09 3.28 11.79
CA TYR A 32 0.30 3.53 11.39
C TYR A 32 0.74 2.52 10.34
N PRO A 33 1.82 2.79 9.59
CA PRO A 33 2.58 1.74 8.92
C PRO A 33 3.02 0.69 9.94
N VAL A 34 3.21 -0.55 9.52
CA VAL A 34 3.75 -1.61 10.38
C VAL A 34 5.11 -1.16 10.92
N THR A 35 5.29 -1.23 12.24
CA THR A 35 6.51 -0.81 12.90
C THR A 35 7.53 -1.94 12.99
N GLU A 36 8.82 -1.59 13.21
CA GLU A 36 9.86 -2.59 13.48
C GLU A 36 9.49 -3.48 14.68
N ALA A 37 8.84 -2.92 15.74
CA ALA A 37 8.41 -3.71 16.88
C ALA A 37 7.39 -4.77 16.51
N GLN A 38 6.37 -4.41 15.73
CA GLN A 38 5.34 -5.35 15.26
C GLN A 38 5.94 -6.42 14.34
N LEU A 39 6.83 -6.01 13.41
CA LEU A 39 7.52 -6.95 12.55
C LEU A 39 8.37 -7.94 13.36
N ALA A 40 9.06 -7.43 14.38
CA ALA A 40 9.93 -8.23 15.25
C ALA A 40 9.13 -9.21 16.11
N GLU A 41 8.01 -8.79 16.67
CA GLU A 41 7.13 -9.62 17.50
C GLU A 41 6.57 -10.82 16.72
N ILE A 42 6.04 -10.57 15.53
CA ILE A 42 5.42 -11.62 14.71
C ILE A 42 6.47 -12.56 14.09
N LEU A 43 7.63 -12.05 13.66
CA LEU A 43 8.65 -12.85 12.98
C LEU A 43 9.74 -13.40 13.92
N GLY A 44 9.68 -13.11 15.21
CA GLY A 44 10.67 -13.58 16.19
C GLY A 44 12.08 -12.99 15.98
N ILE A 45 12.18 -11.75 15.48
CA ILE A 45 13.45 -11.05 15.24
C ILE A 45 13.60 -9.86 16.19
N THR A 46 14.74 -9.17 16.17
CA THR A 46 14.99 -8.02 17.02
C THR A 46 14.70 -6.70 16.28
N ALA A 47 13.97 -5.79 16.92
CA ALA A 47 13.78 -4.43 16.45
C ALA A 47 14.90 -3.51 16.92
N SER A 48 15.54 -2.78 16.02
CA SER A 48 16.57 -1.78 16.38
C SER A 48 15.94 -0.45 16.79
N HIS A 49 14.84 -0.07 16.14
CA HIS A 49 14.10 1.17 16.39
C HIS A 49 12.59 0.88 16.48
N PRO A 50 12.10 0.38 17.62
CA PRO A 50 10.77 -0.22 17.76
C PRO A 50 9.60 0.63 17.24
N ARG A 51 9.72 1.96 17.27
CA ARG A 51 8.66 2.89 16.83
C ARG A 51 8.82 3.39 15.40
N ARG A 52 9.86 3.03 14.67
CA ARG A 52 9.99 3.37 13.26
C ARG A 52 9.15 2.43 12.40
N PRO A 53 8.67 2.88 11.23
CA PRO A 53 8.12 1.97 10.22
C PRO A 53 9.14 0.89 9.86
N ALA A 54 8.67 -0.34 9.70
CA ALA A 54 9.46 -1.41 9.12
C ALA A 54 9.68 -1.12 7.64
N VAL A 55 10.93 -0.97 7.23
CA VAL A 55 11.36 -0.74 5.86
C VAL A 55 12.29 -1.85 5.37
N ASP A 56 12.76 -1.76 4.15
CA ASP A 56 13.53 -2.82 3.51
C ASP A 56 12.77 -4.16 3.50
N VAL A 57 11.45 -4.06 3.37
CA VAL A 57 10.51 -5.17 3.36
C VAL A 57 10.00 -5.36 1.94
N ALA A 58 10.40 -6.46 1.29
CA ALA A 58 9.87 -6.85 -0.01
C ALA A 58 8.36 -7.10 0.08
N TRP A 59 7.62 -6.88 -1.02
CA TRP A 59 6.17 -7.12 -1.06
C TRP A 59 5.81 -8.57 -0.69
N LEU A 60 6.56 -9.56 -1.17
CA LEU A 60 6.37 -10.96 -0.78
C LEU A 60 6.51 -11.17 0.73
N ARG A 61 7.47 -10.49 1.38
CA ARG A 61 7.61 -10.56 2.84
C ARG A 61 6.44 -9.89 3.56
N ALA A 62 5.92 -8.80 3.02
CA ALA A 62 4.76 -8.12 3.60
C ALA A 62 3.49 -8.99 3.56
N VAL A 63 3.22 -9.72 2.46
CA VAL A 63 2.07 -10.64 2.39
C VAL A 63 2.24 -11.86 3.30
N HIS A 64 3.46 -12.41 3.43
CA HIS A 64 3.75 -13.46 4.44
C HIS A 64 3.54 -12.94 5.87
N PHE A 65 3.95 -11.70 6.14
CA PHE A 65 3.71 -11.07 7.44
C PHE A 65 2.22 -10.94 7.73
N CYS A 66 1.39 -10.59 6.72
CA CYS A 66 -0.06 -10.51 6.89
C CYS A 66 -0.65 -11.85 7.38
N ASN A 67 -0.25 -12.98 6.77
CA ASN A 67 -0.70 -14.30 7.20
C ASN A 67 -0.20 -14.64 8.61
N ALA A 68 1.09 -14.41 8.90
CA ALA A 68 1.64 -14.66 10.22
C ALA A 68 0.93 -13.83 11.32
N ALA A 69 0.58 -12.58 11.02
CA ALA A 69 -0.19 -11.73 11.93
C ALA A 69 -1.63 -12.23 12.08
N SER A 70 -2.24 -12.78 11.03
CA SER A 70 -3.58 -13.41 11.10
C SER A 70 -3.54 -14.66 11.96
N GLU A 71 -2.58 -15.54 11.74
CA GLU A 71 -2.37 -16.76 12.56
C GLU A 71 -2.16 -16.39 14.05
N TRP A 72 -1.34 -15.37 14.32
CA TRP A 72 -1.09 -14.87 15.69
C TRP A 72 -2.37 -14.46 16.42
N GLU A 73 -3.34 -13.89 15.70
CA GLU A 73 -4.64 -13.47 16.26
C GLU A 73 -5.76 -14.50 16.08
N GLY A 74 -5.49 -15.66 15.48
CA GLY A 74 -6.49 -16.72 15.25
C GLY A 74 -7.51 -16.35 14.18
N LEU A 75 -7.11 -15.60 13.16
CA LEU A 75 -7.92 -15.18 12.01
C LEU A 75 -7.60 -16.06 10.79
N ASP A 76 -8.49 -16.07 9.80
CA ASP A 76 -8.28 -16.76 8.54
C ASP A 76 -7.20 -16.08 7.71
N GLU A 77 -6.23 -16.84 7.20
CA GLU A 77 -5.17 -16.30 6.35
C GLU A 77 -5.73 -15.75 5.04
N ALA A 78 -5.34 -14.52 4.69
CA ALA A 78 -5.80 -13.87 3.46
C ALA A 78 -5.10 -14.39 2.20
N TYR A 79 -3.95 -15.05 2.31
CA TYR A 79 -3.14 -15.41 1.16
C TYR A 79 -2.74 -16.88 1.16
N THR A 80 -2.76 -17.50 -0.04
CA THR A 80 -2.05 -18.76 -0.31
C THR A 80 -0.94 -18.55 -1.32
N PHE A 81 0.09 -19.41 -1.26
CA PHE A 81 1.31 -19.29 -2.03
C PHE A 81 1.55 -20.54 -2.87
N ASP A 82 1.87 -20.36 -4.15
CA ASP A 82 2.42 -21.38 -5.03
C ASP A 82 3.75 -20.85 -5.60
N GLY A 83 4.85 -21.16 -4.91
CA GLY A 83 6.13 -20.52 -5.14
C GLY A 83 6.09 -19.02 -4.88
N GLU A 84 6.19 -18.21 -5.93
CA GLU A 84 6.10 -16.74 -5.86
C GLU A 84 4.70 -16.21 -6.22
N ASP A 85 3.85 -17.07 -6.74
CA ASP A 85 2.47 -16.71 -7.05
C ASP A 85 1.66 -16.65 -5.78
N VAL A 86 0.96 -15.54 -5.60
CA VAL A 86 0.17 -15.25 -4.41
C VAL A 86 -1.29 -15.09 -4.81
N THR A 87 -2.15 -15.91 -4.21
CA THR A 87 -3.61 -15.81 -4.37
C THR A 87 -4.21 -15.16 -3.13
N TRP A 88 -5.04 -14.13 -3.33
CA TRP A 88 -5.79 -13.49 -2.24
C TRP A 88 -7.20 -14.11 -2.15
N HIS A 89 -7.52 -14.65 -0.98
CA HIS A 89 -8.85 -15.10 -0.57
C HIS A 89 -9.59 -13.88 -0.01
N VAL A 90 -10.41 -13.26 -0.83
CA VAL A 90 -11.07 -11.98 -0.51
C VAL A 90 -12.13 -12.12 0.60
N ASP A 91 -12.61 -13.33 0.84
CA ASP A 91 -13.57 -13.72 1.88
C ASP A 91 -12.91 -14.03 3.25
N ALA A 92 -11.58 -14.10 3.31
CA ALA A 92 -10.85 -14.26 4.57
C ALA A 92 -10.94 -12.99 5.43
N ASP A 93 -11.07 -13.15 6.73
CA ASP A 93 -11.19 -12.04 7.69
C ASP A 93 -9.86 -11.57 8.27
N GLY A 94 -8.77 -12.19 7.87
CA GLY A 94 -7.42 -11.89 8.34
C GLY A 94 -6.81 -10.61 7.79
N TYR A 95 -5.58 -10.38 8.20
CA TYR A 95 -4.79 -9.24 7.74
C TYR A 95 -4.33 -9.42 6.30
N ARG A 96 -4.30 -8.30 5.58
CA ARG A 96 -3.85 -8.20 4.20
C ARG A 96 -3.22 -6.84 3.91
N LEU A 97 -2.62 -6.68 2.75
CA LEU A 97 -2.29 -5.36 2.23
C LEU A 97 -3.58 -4.63 1.79
N PRO A 98 -3.65 -3.30 1.92
CA PRO A 98 -4.73 -2.53 1.32
C PRO A 98 -4.67 -2.64 -0.20
N THR A 99 -5.84 -2.57 -0.86
CA THR A 99 -5.86 -2.24 -2.28
C THR A 99 -5.42 -0.79 -2.47
N GLU A 100 -4.98 -0.44 -3.67
CA GLU A 100 -4.63 0.93 -4.01
C GLU A 100 -5.80 1.90 -3.79
N ALA A 101 -7.03 1.44 -4.06
CA ALA A 101 -8.24 2.24 -3.85
C ALA A 101 -8.56 2.44 -2.36
N GLU A 102 -8.43 1.42 -1.53
CA GLU A 102 -8.57 1.55 -0.08
C GLU A 102 -7.54 2.51 0.49
N TRP A 103 -6.28 2.33 0.07
CA TRP A 103 -5.20 3.18 0.55
C TRP A 103 -5.45 4.66 0.22
N GLU A 104 -5.79 4.98 -1.04
CA GLU A 104 -6.03 6.38 -1.46
C GLU A 104 -7.25 6.97 -0.77
N PHE A 105 -8.35 6.21 -0.66
CA PHE A 105 -9.55 6.65 0.05
C PHE A 105 -9.27 6.95 1.52
N ALA A 106 -8.57 6.04 2.19
CA ALA A 106 -8.20 6.19 3.59
C ALA A 106 -7.21 7.34 3.81
N CYS A 107 -6.21 7.52 2.92
CA CYS A 107 -5.27 8.63 2.96
C CYS A 107 -5.97 9.98 2.80
N ARG A 108 -6.86 10.11 1.84
CA ARG A 108 -7.59 11.36 1.57
C ARG A 108 -8.52 11.76 2.71
N ALA A 109 -9.18 10.83 3.34
CA ALA A 109 -10.12 11.08 4.44
C ALA A 109 -11.10 12.25 4.14
N GLY A 110 -11.65 12.27 2.91
CA GLY A 110 -12.54 13.33 2.42
C GLY A 110 -11.84 14.52 1.75
N SER A 111 -10.52 14.64 1.81
CA SER A 111 -9.78 15.70 1.10
C SER A 111 -9.77 15.45 -0.40
N THR A 112 -10.00 16.51 -1.18
CA THR A 112 -9.91 16.48 -2.66
C THR A 112 -8.55 16.99 -3.18
N GLY A 113 -7.72 17.54 -2.30
CA GLY A 113 -6.40 18.07 -2.63
C GLY A 113 -5.33 17.01 -2.82
N ALA A 114 -4.12 17.47 -3.07
CA ALA A 114 -2.93 16.61 -3.11
C ALA A 114 -2.58 16.05 -1.72
N HIS A 115 -2.88 16.80 -0.68
CA HIS A 115 -2.61 16.52 0.72
C HIS A 115 -3.87 16.75 1.55
N TYR A 116 -3.97 16.09 2.70
CA TYR A 116 -5.07 16.31 3.65
C TYR A 116 -4.82 17.45 4.65
N GLY A 117 -3.67 18.11 4.53
CA GLY A 117 -3.28 19.25 5.36
C GLY A 117 -2.03 19.94 4.80
N PRO A 118 -1.50 20.99 5.45
CA PRO A 118 -0.21 21.57 5.09
C PRO A 118 0.90 20.50 5.19
N LEU A 119 1.65 20.29 4.11
CA LEU A 119 2.55 19.13 3.99
C LEU A 119 3.55 19.03 5.16
N ARG A 120 4.12 20.16 5.60
CA ARG A 120 5.05 20.22 6.74
C ARG A 120 4.46 19.71 8.06
N ASP A 121 3.12 19.75 8.21
CA ASP A 121 2.43 19.38 9.43
C ASP A 121 1.98 17.91 9.42
N VAL A 122 1.81 17.33 8.21
CA VAL A 122 1.21 16.00 8.00
C VAL A 122 2.14 14.95 7.43
N ALA A 123 3.35 15.35 6.98
CA ALA A 123 4.29 14.42 6.32
C ALA A 123 5.74 14.70 6.71
N TRP A 124 6.55 13.64 6.79
CA TRP A 124 8.00 13.68 6.79
C TRP A 124 8.49 13.61 5.35
N THR A 125 9.30 14.59 4.92
CA THR A 125 9.78 14.75 3.54
C THR A 125 11.23 15.18 3.52
N SER A 126 11.84 15.27 2.36
CA SER A 126 13.21 15.81 2.21
C SER A 126 13.40 17.23 2.78
N ALA A 127 12.31 18.02 2.86
CA ALA A 127 12.34 19.36 3.43
C ALA A 127 12.56 19.38 4.96
N ASP A 128 12.30 18.25 5.64
CA ASP A 128 12.53 18.12 7.09
C ASP A 128 14.00 17.81 7.42
N GLY A 129 14.85 17.52 6.41
CA GLY A 129 16.29 17.27 6.58
C GLY A 129 16.63 15.98 7.33
N VAL A 130 15.73 15.00 7.30
CA VAL A 130 15.92 13.69 7.92
C VAL A 130 16.52 12.70 6.92
N ASP A 131 17.37 11.78 7.38
CA ASP A 131 18.10 10.81 6.57
C ASP A 131 17.63 9.35 6.77
N HIS A 132 16.54 9.18 7.53
CA HIS A 132 15.95 7.87 7.83
C HIS A 132 14.47 8.02 8.19
N PRO A 133 13.67 6.92 8.16
CA PRO A 133 12.28 6.95 8.60
C PRO A 133 12.15 7.41 10.06
N GLN A 134 11.19 8.26 10.33
CA GLN A 134 10.92 8.79 11.65
C GLN A 134 9.93 7.89 12.42
N ASN A 135 9.91 8.01 13.75
CA ASN A 135 8.92 7.31 14.59
C ASN A 135 7.51 7.61 14.09
N VAL A 136 6.67 6.56 14.00
CA VAL A 136 5.27 6.71 13.59
C VAL A 136 4.51 7.68 14.47
N GLY A 137 3.57 8.42 13.88
CA GLY A 137 2.73 9.38 14.61
C GLY A 137 3.44 10.68 14.98
N GLY A 138 4.56 11.00 14.35
CA GLY A 138 5.31 12.24 14.62
C GLY A 138 4.74 13.49 13.95
N LYS A 139 3.86 13.32 12.97
CA LYS A 139 3.11 14.40 12.29
C LYS A 139 1.61 14.27 12.58
N LEU A 140 0.78 15.22 12.10
CA LEU A 140 -0.66 15.20 12.34
C LEU A 140 -1.38 14.12 11.52
N PRO A 141 -2.40 13.46 12.10
CA PRO A 141 -3.20 12.46 11.37
C PRO A 141 -4.18 13.14 10.40
N ASN A 142 -4.74 12.35 9.50
CA ASN A 142 -5.88 12.76 8.69
C ASN A 142 -7.22 12.62 9.48
N LEU A 143 -8.36 12.93 8.83
CA LEU A 143 -9.67 12.89 9.49
C LEU A 143 -10.15 11.46 9.85
N HIS A 144 -9.53 10.42 9.33
CA HIS A 144 -9.74 9.03 9.76
C HIS A 144 -8.84 8.62 10.92
N GLY A 145 -8.01 9.53 11.45
CA GLY A 145 -7.05 9.25 12.52
C GLY A 145 -5.82 8.47 12.04
N LEU A 146 -5.56 8.41 10.73
CA LEU A 146 -4.40 7.74 10.18
C LEU A 146 -3.20 8.66 10.11
N PHE A 147 -2.06 8.18 10.58
CA PHE A 147 -0.78 8.87 10.56
C PHE A 147 0.11 8.34 9.44
N ASP A 148 1.05 9.17 9.00
CA ASP A 148 2.13 8.81 8.07
C ASP A 148 1.64 8.20 6.74
N THR A 149 0.40 8.50 6.32
CA THR A 149 -0.08 8.12 4.98
C THR A 149 0.49 9.02 3.88
N LEU A 150 1.15 10.11 4.25
CA LEU A 150 1.94 10.95 3.36
C LEU A 150 3.33 11.10 3.95
N GLY A 151 4.36 10.85 3.14
CA GLY A 151 5.76 10.89 3.56
C GLY A 151 6.13 9.76 4.52
N ASN A 152 7.21 9.93 5.23
CA ASN A 152 7.87 8.95 6.08
C ASN A 152 8.34 7.73 5.27
N VAL A 153 7.44 6.82 4.91
CA VAL A 153 7.75 5.67 4.06
C VAL A 153 6.67 5.45 2.99
N TRP A 154 7.08 4.99 1.82
CA TRP A 154 6.17 4.42 0.84
C TRP A 154 5.53 3.16 1.40
N GLU A 155 4.28 2.87 1.00
CA GLU A 155 3.52 1.75 1.52
C GLU A 155 3.05 0.83 0.40
N TRP A 156 3.44 -0.45 0.47
CA TRP A 156 2.97 -1.47 -0.47
C TRP A 156 1.45 -1.61 -0.46
N CYS A 157 0.88 -1.72 -1.66
CA CYS A 157 -0.50 -2.14 -1.90
C CYS A 157 -0.55 -3.50 -2.60
N TRP A 158 -1.75 -4.09 -2.63
CA TRP A 158 -1.99 -5.36 -3.32
C TRP A 158 -1.87 -5.26 -4.83
N ASP A 159 -2.33 -4.17 -5.44
CA ASP A 159 -2.53 -4.01 -6.87
C ASP A 159 -1.25 -4.07 -7.70
N LEU A 160 -1.38 -4.53 -8.96
CA LEU A 160 -0.35 -4.40 -9.98
C LEU A 160 -0.33 -2.97 -10.56
N ILE A 161 0.86 -2.40 -10.75
CA ILE A 161 0.98 -1.03 -11.24
C ILE A 161 0.62 -0.90 -12.72
N ASP A 162 1.17 -1.76 -13.55
CA ASP A 162 0.94 -1.82 -15.00
C ASP A 162 1.34 -3.19 -15.52
N PRO A 163 0.45 -4.21 -15.47
CA PRO A 163 0.81 -5.58 -15.79
C PRO A 163 1.24 -5.77 -17.25
N ALA A 164 0.77 -4.94 -18.19
CA ALA A 164 1.22 -5.00 -19.58
C ALA A 164 2.70 -4.64 -19.75
N ARG A 165 3.25 -3.81 -18.86
CA ARG A 165 4.63 -3.33 -18.94
C ARG A 165 5.58 -3.99 -17.97
N TYR A 166 5.11 -4.18 -16.73
CA TYR A 166 5.94 -4.58 -15.60
C TYR A 166 5.54 -5.93 -15.03
N ARG A 167 4.57 -6.60 -15.67
CA ARG A 167 4.04 -7.89 -15.24
C ARG A 167 3.59 -7.86 -13.78
N ASP A 168 4.45 -8.28 -12.87
CA ASP A 168 4.21 -8.53 -11.47
C ASP A 168 4.51 -7.35 -10.53
N TYR A 169 4.96 -6.19 -11.08
CA TYR A 169 5.30 -5.04 -10.23
C TYR A 169 4.08 -4.56 -9.44
N ARG A 170 4.27 -4.45 -8.14
CA ARG A 170 3.26 -4.04 -7.17
C ARG A 170 3.29 -2.54 -6.92
N VAL A 171 2.12 -1.96 -6.67
CA VAL A 171 1.98 -0.55 -6.35
C VAL A 171 2.51 -0.25 -4.94
N PHE A 172 3.16 0.89 -4.78
CA PHE A 172 3.34 1.52 -3.48
C PHE A 172 3.00 3.02 -3.55
N ARG A 173 2.56 3.56 -2.42
CA ARG A 173 1.89 4.85 -2.28
C ARG A 173 2.48 5.68 -1.15
N GLY A 174 2.20 7.02 -1.15
CA GLY A 174 2.42 7.92 -0.02
C GLY A 174 3.63 8.84 -0.14
N GLY A 175 4.72 8.39 -0.74
CA GLY A 175 6.01 9.06 -0.69
C GLY A 175 6.82 8.65 0.54
N GLY A 176 8.13 8.84 0.48
CA GLY A 176 9.06 8.56 1.57
C GLY A 176 9.68 9.83 2.16
N PHE A 177 10.44 9.68 3.24
CA PHE A 177 11.13 10.78 3.94
C PHE A 177 12.14 11.53 3.05
N ALA A 178 12.69 10.86 2.05
CA ALA A 178 13.67 11.44 1.11
C ALA A 178 13.02 12.11 -0.11
N ASP A 179 11.70 12.01 -0.27
CA ASP A 179 11.00 12.57 -1.42
C ASP A 179 10.65 14.04 -1.24
N ASP A 180 10.52 14.75 -2.36
CA ASP A 180 10.06 16.12 -2.42
C ASP A 180 8.50 16.21 -2.35
N ALA A 181 7.99 17.42 -2.18
CA ALA A 181 6.56 17.70 -2.12
C ALA A 181 5.78 17.28 -3.38
N ALA A 182 6.44 17.20 -4.54
CA ALA A 182 5.82 16.79 -5.79
C ALA A 182 5.54 15.28 -5.82
N SER A 183 6.33 14.51 -5.10
CA SER A 183 6.19 13.06 -4.96
C SER A 183 5.26 12.67 -3.81
N VAL A 184 5.26 13.42 -2.70
CA VAL A 184 4.48 13.13 -1.49
C VAL A 184 3.04 13.66 -1.64
N ARG A 185 2.20 12.89 -2.33
CA ARG A 185 0.80 13.27 -2.66
C ARG A 185 -0.11 12.05 -2.59
N ALA A 186 -1.37 12.24 -2.16
CA ALA A 186 -2.35 11.16 -2.08
C ALA A 186 -2.56 10.40 -3.41
N GLY A 187 -2.45 11.10 -4.55
CA GLY A 187 -2.62 10.51 -5.89
C GLY A 187 -1.33 9.97 -6.52
N THR A 188 -0.15 10.15 -5.90
CA THR A 188 1.10 9.63 -6.47
C THR A 188 1.18 8.13 -6.29
N ARG A 189 1.59 7.43 -7.35
CA ARG A 189 1.78 5.99 -7.38
C ARG A 189 3.13 5.65 -7.99
N ARG A 190 3.82 4.70 -7.39
CA ARG A 190 5.03 4.06 -7.91
C ARG A 190 4.87 2.55 -7.85
N GLY A 191 5.80 1.81 -8.41
CA GLY A 191 5.77 0.35 -8.36
C GLY A 191 7.16 -0.24 -8.40
N GLY A 192 7.26 -1.45 -7.86
CA GLY A 192 8.48 -2.22 -7.82
C GLY A 192 8.23 -3.71 -7.90
N ALA A 193 9.29 -4.46 -8.21
CA ALA A 193 9.23 -5.91 -8.23
C ALA A 193 8.87 -6.47 -6.83
N PRO A 194 8.13 -7.61 -6.74
CA PRO A 194 7.70 -8.17 -5.47
C PRO A 194 8.85 -8.53 -4.50
N ARG A 195 10.06 -8.73 -5.03
CA ARG A 195 11.28 -9.03 -4.26
C ARG A 195 12.17 -7.80 -4.02
N MET A 196 11.73 -6.62 -4.49
CA MET A 196 12.51 -5.40 -4.33
C MET A 196 12.61 -5.02 -2.84
N HIS A 197 13.81 -4.68 -2.42
CA HIS A 197 14.13 -4.10 -1.13
C HIS A 197 14.47 -2.62 -1.30
N HIS A 198 13.92 -1.76 -0.44
CA HIS A 198 14.18 -0.33 -0.48
C HIS A 198 14.10 0.29 0.92
N GLU A 199 15.03 1.18 1.22
CA GLU A 199 15.21 1.77 2.56
C GLU A 199 14.07 2.70 3.01
N ASP A 200 13.19 3.08 2.09
CA ASP A 200 12.04 3.95 2.35
C ASP A 200 10.70 3.30 1.97
N VAL A 201 10.66 1.98 1.73
CA VAL A 201 9.44 1.25 1.41
C VAL A 201 9.10 0.26 2.52
N GLY A 202 7.94 0.46 3.12
CA GLY A 202 7.30 -0.39 4.11
C GLY A 202 5.89 -0.77 3.67
N PHE A 203 4.99 -0.98 4.63
CA PHE A 203 3.60 -1.36 4.35
C PHE A 203 2.69 -1.07 5.53
N ARG A 204 1.39 -1.08 5.27
CA ARG A 204 0.33 -0.93 6.25
C ARG A 204 -0.63 -2.11 6.12
N LEU A 205 -1.19 -2.57 7.24
CA LEU A 205 -2.19 -3.63 7.24
C LEU A 205 -3.57 -3.08 6.89
N ALA A 206 -4.35 -3.88 6.19
CA ALA A 206 -5.79 -3.73 6.05
C ALA A 206 -6.50 -5.02 6.46
N ARG A 207 -7.82 -4.95 6.66
CA ARG A 207 -8.65 -6.08 7.03
C ARG A 207 -10.08 -5.89 6.54
N GLY A 208 -10.74 -6.99 6.20
CA GLY A 208 -12.12 -7.03 5.75
C GLY A 208 -12.34 -8.18 4.78
N ALA A 209 -13.43 -8.91 4.96
CA ALA A 209 -13.89 -10.00 4.12
C ALA A 209 -14.92 -9.50 3.11
N PHE A 210 -14.89 -10.00 1.88
CA PHE A 210 -15.77 -9.59 0.79
C PHE A 210 -16.34 -10.79 0.05
N ASP A 211 -17.60 -10.69 -0.40
CA ASP A 211 -18.35 -11.84 -0.92
C ASP A 211 -18.13 -12.13 -2.42
N THR A 212 -17.37 -11.29 -3.14
CA THR A 212 -17.19 -11.48 -4.59
C THR A 212 -15.86 -12.19 -4.87
N PRO A 213 -15.87 -13.48 -5.22
CA PRO A 213 -14.63 -14.22 -5.48
C PRO A 213 -13.75 -13.56 -6.54
N GLY A 214 -12.45 -13.45 -6.25
CA GLY A 214 -11.47 -12.87 -7.17
C GLY A 214 -11.61 -11.37 -7.43
N ALA A 215 -12.44 -10.66 -6.64
CA ALA A 215 -12.58 -9.21 -6.74
C ALA A 215 -12.92 -8.58 -5.39
N ALA A 216 -12.25 -7.51 -5.02
CA ALA A 216 -12.57 -6.74 -3.82
C ALA A 216 -12.03 -5.31 -3.95
N GLN A 217 -12.76 -4.34 -3.41
CA GLN A 217 -12.27 -3.00 -3.16
C GLN A 217 -11.56 -2.35 -4.36
N GLY A 218 -12.14 -2.53 -5.56
CA GLY A 218 -11.63 -1.98 -6.81
C GLY A 218 -10.52 -2.78 -7.49
N TRP A 219 -10.04 -3.85 -6.88
CA TRP A 219 -9.18 -4.83 -7.52
C TRP A 219 -9.99 -6.03 -8.04
N SER A 220 -9.51 -6.67 -9.12
CA SER A 220 -9.99 -7.99 -9.54
C SER A 220 -8.94 -8.72 -10.39
N ALA A 221 -8.86 -10.05 -10.23
CA ALA A 221 -7.98 -10.91 -11.02
C ALA A 221 -8.26 -10.78 -12.53
N ALA A 222 -9.54 -10.83 -12.94
CA ALA A 222 -9.92 -10.63 -14.33
C ALA A 222 -9.54 -9.22 -14.87
N GLY A 223 -9.57 -8.21 -14.00
CA GLY A 223 -9.11 -6.86 -14.37
C GLY A 223 -7.61 -6.78 -14.58
N ASP A 224 -6.82 -7.53 -13.81
CA ASP A 224 -5.38 -7.61 -13.99
C ASP A 224 -5.03 -8.36 -15.28
N GLU A 225 -5.68 -9.48 -15.58
CA GLU A 225 -5.55 -10.20 -16.85
C GLU A 225 -5.88 -9.32 -18.05
N ALA A 226 -7.03 -8.65 -18.02
CA ALA A 226 -7.44 -7.75 -19.10
C ALA A 226 -6.47 -6.58 -19.31
N ARG A 227 -5.80 -6.12 -18.26
CA ARG A 227 -4.77 -5.07 -18.36
C ARG A 227 -3.43 -5.60 -18.87
N ALA A 228 -3.14 -6.88 -18.66
CA ALA A 228 -1.91 -7.53 -19.13
C ALA A 228 -1.92 -7.75 -20.66
N ASP A 229 -3.10 -7.98 -21.25
CA ASP A 229 -3.28 -8.26 -22.67
C ASP A 229 -3.36 -7.00 -23.56
N LEU A 230 -3.05 -5.83 -23.05
CA LEU A 230 -3.09 -4.61 -23.82
C LEU A 230 -2.01 -4.58 -24.91
N ASP A 231 -2.45 -4.70 -26.17
CA ASP A 231 -1.64 -4.43 -27.35
C ASP A 231 -1.27 -2.93 -27.40
N GLY A 232 -0.02 -2.66 -27.63
CA GLY A 232 0.45 -1.29 -27.84
C GLY A 232 1.98 -1.17 -27.82
N PRO A 233 2.54 -0.11 -28.40
CA PRO A 233 3.97 0.08 -28.39
C PRO A 233 4.47 0.29 -26.96
N LEU A 234 5.44 -0.52 -26.55
CA LEU A 234 6.19 -0.28 -25.30
C LEU A 234 6.89 1.07 -25.42
N PRO A 235 6.92 1.89 -24.37
CA PRO A 235 7.67 3.12 -24.37
C PRO A 235 9.15 2.86 -24.69
N GLN A 236 9.75 3.73 -25.51
CA GLN A 236 11.19 3.65 -25.76
C GLN A 236 11.96 3.73 -24.42
N GLY A 237 12.96 2.87 -24.28
CA GLY A 237 13.79 2.79 -23.07
C GLY A 237 13.28 1.87 -21.97
N TRP A 238 12.17 1.19 -22.17
CA TRP A 238 11.63 0.20 -21.23
C TRP A 238 11.67 -1.19 -21.84
N THR A 239 12.54 -2.03 -21.32
CA THR A 239 12.51 -3.46 -21.61
C THR A 239 11.78 -4.11 -20.44
N PRO A 240 10.65 -4.81 -20.67
CA PRO A 240 10.06 -5.66 -19.64
C PRO A 240 11.13 -6.65 -19.22
N LEU A 241 11.32 -6.83 -17.94
CA LEU A 241 12.12 -7.95 -17.45
C LEU A 241 11.42 -9.22 -17.90
N ARG A 242 12.06 -9.97 -18.80
CA ARG A 242 11.60 -11.28 -19.28
C ARG A 242 12.21 -12.35 -18.41
#